data_bcc026dac34bdd9d323a7237f4606dc7
#
_entry.id   bcc026dac34bdd9d323a7237f4606dc7
#
_cell.length_a   1.000
_cell.length_b   1.000
_cell.length_c   1.000
_cell.angle_alpha   90.00
_cell.angle_beta   90.00
_cell.angle_gamma   90.00
#
_symmetry.space_group_name_H-M   'P 1'
#
loop_
_entity.id
_entity.type
_entity.pdbx_description
1 polymer ?
#
loop_
_entity_poly.entity_id
_entity_poly.type
_entity_poly.pdbx_seq_one_letter_code
_entity_poly.pdbx_strand_id
1 'polypeptide(L)'
;MRLAFCQRNVAAARADLMRICAEIREELAPGELDLLSQGGALAGSGLEHARGAPQGAPVTHPERHIAGALYVSCSGRGGPHFGGPGAELQIVRHALGDVPLVGFFAGGEIAHQHLYGYTGVLTVFCSN
;
A
#
# COMPACT_ATOMS: atom_id res chain seq x y z
N MET A 1 28.72 10.27 18.10
CA MET A 1 27.49 9.53 18.46
C MET A 1 26.33 10.49 18.40
N ARG A 2 25.28 10.18 17.61
CA ARG A 2 24.06 11.01 17.54
C ARG A 2 22.97 10.33 18.34
N LEU A 3 22.35 11.02 19.28
CA LEU A 3 21.22 10.54 20.07
C LEU A 3 19.94 11.20 19.53
N ALA A 4 18.91 10.42 19.27
CA ALA A 4 17.60 10.89 18.87
C ALA A 4 16.54 10.41 19.86
N PHE A 5 15.67 11.31 20.28
CA PHE A 5 14.48 10.98 21.07
C PHE A 5 13.28 10.88 20.15
N CYS A 6 12.61 9.73 20.18
CA CYS A 6 11.44 9.46 19.36
C CYS A 6 10.21 9.28 20.24
N GLN A 7 9.10 9.90 19.85
CA GLN A 7 7.81 9.72 20.50
C GLN A 7 6.88 8.97 19.54
N ARG A 8 6.11 8.02 20.08
CA ARG A 8 5.07 7.33 19.30
C ARG A 8 3.93 8.29 19.02
N ASN A 9 3.50 8.34 17.76
CA ASN A 9 2.38 9.16 17.32
C ASN A 9 1.35 8.27 16.62
N VAL A 10 0.15 8.20 17.18
CA VAL A 10 -0.96 7.38 16.66
C VAL A 10 -1.38 7.85 15.26
N ALA A 11 -1.52 9.15 15.05
CA ALA A 11 -1.94 9.70 13.77
C ALA A 11 -0.90 9.41 12.68
N ALA A 12 0.39 9.58 12.97
CA ALA A 12 1.47 9.25 12.06
C ALA A 12 1.51 7.75 11.72
N ALA A 13 1.33 6.88 12.71
CA ALA A 13 1.31 5.43 12.49
C ALA A 13 0.14 5.00 11.60
N ARG A 14 -1.04 5.60 11.79
CA ARG A 14 -2.22 5.34 10.92
C ARG A 14 -2.01 5.84 9.50
N ALA A 15 -1.48 7.04 9.35
CA ALA A 15 -1.19 7.63 8.04
C ALA A 15 -0.14 6.82 7.28
N ASP A 16 0.90 6.35 7.97
CA ASP A 16 1.94 5.51 7.38
C ASP A 16 1.40 4.14 6.93
N LEU A 17 0.56 3.50 7.74
CA LEU A 17 -0.08 2.24 7.36
C LEU A 17 -0.99 2.42 6.12
N MET A 18 -1.77 3.50 6.07
CA MET A 18 -2.60 3.82 4.91
C MET A 18 -1.77 4.07 3.66
N ARG A 19 -0.66 4.79 3.78
CA ARG A 19 0.27 5.07 2.69
C ARG A 19 0.87 3.78 2.12
N ILE A 20 1.38 2.90 2.99
CA ILE A 20 1.96 1.61 2.57
C ILE A 20 0.92 0.74 1.86
N CYS A 21 -0.30 0.66 2.37
CA CYS A 21 -1.37 -0.08 1.71
C CYS A 21 -1.73 0.50 0.34
N ALA A 22 -1.72 1.83 0.20
CA ALA A 22 -1.97 2.50 -1.07
C ALA A 22 -0.86 2.21 -2.09
N GLU A 23 0.40 2.28 -1.67
CA GLU A 23 1.56 1.94 -2.51
C GLU A 23 1.49 0.49 -3.01
N ILE A 24 1.12 -0.46 -2.15
CA ILE A 24 0.94 -1.86 -2.54
C ILE A 24 -0.17 -2.00 -3.60
N ARG A 25 -1.30 -1.32 -3.43
CA ARG A 25 -2.38 -1.34 -4.43
C ARG A 25 -1.93 -0.76 -5.77
N GLU A 26 -1.24 0.35 -5.75
CA GLU A 26 -0.72 1.01 -6.95
C GLU A 26 0.28 0.12 -7.69
N GLU A 27 1.15 -0.59 -6.97
CA GLU A 27 2.10 -1.52 -7.56
C GLU A 27 1.41 -2.74 -8.20
N LEU A 28 0.29 -3.19 -7.63
CA LEU A 28 -0.44 -4.37 -8.12
C LEU A 28 -1.44 -4.04 -9.23
N ALA A 29 -1.98 -2.82 -9.27
CA ALA A 29 -2.95 -2.36 -10.27
C ALA A 29 -2.56 -0.98 -10.82
N PRO A 30 -1.46 -0.87 -11.59
CA PRO A 30 -0.94 0.41 -12.06
C PRO A 30 -1.84 1.15 -13.06
N GLY A 31 -2.94 0.57 -13.51
CA GLY A 31 -3.79 1.13 -14.57
C GLY A 31 -5.04 1.87 -14.11
N GLU A 32 -5.48 1.73 -12.87
CA GLU A 32 -6.78 2.27 -12.43
C GLU A 32 -6.73 3.79 -12.17
N LEU A 33 -5.58 4.31 -11.76
CA LEU A 33 -5.37 5.75 -11.53
C LEU A 33 -5.10 6.53 -12.82
N ASP A 34 -4.54 5.89 -13.83
CA ASP A 34 -4.24 6.53 -15.12
C ASP A 34 -5.51 6.79 -15.95
N LEU A 35 -6.54 5.96 -15.79
CA LEU A 35 -7.85 6.16 -16.43
C LEU A 35 -8.63 7.34 -15.83
N LEU A 36 -8.45 7.63 -14.53
CA LEU A 36 -9.11 8.77 -13.87
C LEU A 36 -8.42 10.09 -14.20
N SER A 37 -7.11 10.08 -14.46
CA SER A 37 -6.36 11.28 -14.85
C SER A 37 -6.58 11.65 -16.33
N GLN A 38 -6.92 10.70 -17.21
CA GLN A 38 -7.20 10.94 -18.62
C GLN A 38 -8.64 11.38 -18.90
N GLY A 39 -9.57 11.23 -17.96
CA GLY A 39 -10.97 11.65 -18.11
C GLY A 39 -11.23 13.15 -17.95
N GLY A 40 -10.23 13.96 -17.68
CA GLY A 40 -10.36 15.39 -17.37
C GLY A 40 -9.99 16.38 -18.48
N ALA A 41 -9.64 15.94 -19.70
CA ALA A 41 -9.18 16.84 -20.77
C ALA A 41 -9.97 16.66 -22.05
N LEU A 42 -11.21 17.12 -22.07
CA LEU A 42 -11.93 17.47 -23.31
C LEU A 42 -12.26 18.94 -23.28
N ALA A 43 -11.38 19.78 -23.80
CA ALA A 43 -11.68 20.99 -24.57
C ALA A 43 -10.40 21.76 -24.91
N GLY A 44 -10.10 21.90 -26.19
CA GLY A 44 -9.12 22.91 -26.62
C GLY A 44 -8.34 22.49 -27.86
N SER A 45 -8.89 22.86 -29.00
CA SER A 45 -8.40 22.90 -30.36
C SER A 45 -6.93 23.28 -30.54
N GLY A 46 -6.27 22.66 -31.54
CA GLY A 46 -5.34 23.41 -32.40
C GLY A 46 -3.96 22.81 -32.66
N LEU A 47 -3.80 22.26 -33.86
CA LEU A 47 -2.63 22.33 -34.78
C LEU A 47 -1.24 21.79 -34.41
N GLU A 48 -0.94 20.67 -35.10
CA GLU A 48 0.21 20.41 -35.99
C GLU A 48 1.68 20.38 -35.49
N HIS A 49 2.30 19.30 -35.98
CA HIS A 49 3.73 19.06 -36.29
C HIS A 49 4.68 18.70 -35.12
N ALA A 50 5.07 17.44 -35.06
CA ALA A 50 6.43 16.99 -35.36
C ALA A 50 6.64 15.49 -35.06
N ARG A 51 6.95 14.77 -36.08
CA ARG A 51 7.85 13.61 -36.28
C ARG A 51 8.45 12.89 -35.06
N GLY A 52 8.06 11.61 -34.88
CA GLY A 52 9.02 10.52 -34.93
C GLY A 52 9.88 10.24 -33.69
N ALA A 53 9.29 9.57 -32.70
CA ALA A 53 10.02 8.62 -31.88
C ALA A 53 9.21 7.32 -31.82
N PRO A 54 9.84 6.12 -31.85
CA PRO A 54 9.12 4.88 -31.70
C PRO A 54 8.53 4.85 -30.28
N GLN A 55 7.23 4.99 -30.20
CA GLN A 55 6.47 4.76 -28.98
C GLN A 55 6.63 3.27 -28.68
N GLY A 56 7.42 2.96 -27.63
CA GLY A 56 7.42 1.65 -27.04
C GLY A 56 5.98 1.31 -26.70
N ALA A 57 5.51 0.16 -27.19
CA ALA A 57 4.20 -0.33 -26.86
C ALA A 57 4.03 -0.30 -25.33
N PRO A 58 2.88 0.14 -24.80
CA PRO A 58 2.65 0.09 -23.36
C PRO A 58 2.83 -1.35 -22.92
N VAL A 59 3.77 -1.58 -22.04
CA VAL A 59 3.95 -2.89 -21.41
C VAL A 59 2.73 -3.06 -20.53
N THR A 60 1.71 -3.73 -21.05
CA THR A 60 0.54 -4.14 -20.27
C THR A 60 1.04 -5.21 -19.29
N HIS A 61 1.34 -4.79 -18.07
CA HIS A 61 1.52 -5.75 -17.00
C HIS A 61 0.19 -6.48 -16.80
N PRO A 62 0.18 -7.82 -16.75
CA PRO A 62 -1.05 -8.55 -16.49
C PRO A 62 -1.63 -8.02 -15.17
N GLU A 63 -2.92 -7.69 -15.16
CA GLU A 63 -3.62 -7.26 -13.96
C GLU A 63 -3.48 -8.37 -12.91
N ARG A 64 -2.77 -8.06 -11.83
CA ARG A 64 -2.61 -8.98 -10.71
C ARG A 64 -3.72 -8.73 -9.72
N HIS A 65 -4.56 -9.71 -9.50
CA HIS A 65 -5.59 -9.64 -8.50
C HIS A 65 -5.07 -10.08 -7.14
N ILE A 66 -5.46 -9.37 -6.09
CA ILE A 66 -5.15 -9.76 -4.72
C ILE A 66 -6.03 -10.97 -4.36
N ALA A 67 -5.41 -12.14 -4.21
CA ALA A 67 -6.10 -13.36 -3.80
C ALA A 67 -6.35 -13.43 -2.29
N GLY A 68 -5.54 -12.74 -1.50
CA GLY A 68 -5.68 -12.66 -0.05
C GLY A 68 -4.50 -11.94 0.59
N ALA A 69 -4.59 -11.68 1.89
CA ALA A 69 -3.54 -11.03 2.64
C ALA A 69 -3.39 -11.57 4.05
N LEU A 70 -2.16 -11.53 4.56
CA LEU A 70 -1.79 -11.84 5.94
C LEU A 70 -1.14 -10.61 6.57
N TYR A 71 -1.67 -10.16 7.70
CA TYR A 71 -1.13 -9.06 8.46
C TYR A 71 -0.63 -9.52 9.84
N VAL A 72 0.65 -9.40 10.09
CA VAL A 72 1.28 -9.68 11.38
C VAL A 72 1.71 -8.37 12.01
N SER A 73 1.25 -8.07 13.21
CA SER A 73 1.57 -6.84 13.92
C SER A 73 2.26 -7.15 15.24
N CYS A 74 3.25 -6.34 15.61
CA CYS A 74 3.90 -6.46 16.91
C CYS A 74 2.92 -6.18 18.05
N SER A 75 2.86 -7.06 19.03
CA SER A 75 2.00 -6.90 20.20
C SER A 75 2.27 -5.62 20.99
N GLY A 76 3.47 -5.08 20.91
CA GLY A 76 3.83 -3.79 21.51
C GLY A 76 3.33 -2.58 20.70
N ARG A 77 2.89 -2.78 19.44
CA ARG A 77 2.34 -1.74 18.57
C ARG A 77 0.82 -1.71 18.57
N GLY A 78 0.17 -2.86 18.63
CA GLY A 78 -1.25 -3.00 18.42
C GLY A 78 -2.17 -2.44 19.51
N GLY A 79 -3.46 -2.56 19.28
CA GLY A 79 -4.49 -2.17 20.25
C GLY A 79 -4.57 -0.66 20.50
N PRO A 80 -4.25 -0.18 21.70
CA PRO A 80 -4.42 1.23 22.07
C PRO A 80 -3.64 2.20 21.18
N HIS A 81 -2.51 1.78 20.61
CA HIS A 81 -1.71 2.62 19.72
C HIS A 81 -2.43 2.99 18.43
N PHE A 82 -3.35 2.17 17.95
CA PHE A 82 -4.16 2.46 16.75
C PHE A 82 -5.59 2.93 17.06
N GLY A 83 -5.90 3.13 18.33
CA GLY A 83 -7.21 3.65 18.78
C GLY A 83 -8.19 2.58 19.25
N GLY A 84 -7.84 1.29 19.19
CA GLY A 84 -8.66 0.22 19.69
C GLY A 84 -8.36 -1.15 19.10
N PRO A 85 -9.00 -2.20 19.63
CA PRO A 85 -8.84 -3.56 19.09
C PRO A 85 -9.22 -3.63 17.61
N GLY A 86 -8.39 -4.25 16.81
CA GLY A 86 -8.63 -4.47 15.39
C GLY A 86 -8.52 -3.23 14.48
N ALA A 87 -8.20 -2.05 15.02
CA ALA A 87 -8.12 -0.82 14.23
C ALA A 87 -7.10 -0.89 13.10
N GLU A 88 -5.95 -1.52 13.29
CA GLU A 88 -4.96 -1.76 12.23
C GLU A 88 -5.56 -2.63 11.12
N LEU A 89 -6.19 -3.75 11.48
CA LEU A 89 -6.75 -4.68 10.51
C LEU A 89 -7.90 -4.05 9.71
N GLN A 90 -8.68 -3.16 10.34
CA GLN A 90 -9.71 -2.39 9.65
C GLN A 90 -9.10 -1.42 8.62
N ILE A 91 -7.97 -0.77 8.93
CA ILE A 91 -7.27 0.10 7.98
C ILE A 91 -6.79 -0.73 6.79
N VAL A 92 -6.13 -1.86 7.03
CA VAL A 92 -5.64 -2.75 5.98
C VAL A 92 -6.80 -3.26 5.12
N ARG A 93 -7.89 -3.72 5.73
CA ARG A 93 -9.09 -4.18 5.03
C ARG A 93 -9.72 -3.10 4.16
N HIS A 94 -9.85 -1.90 4.69
CA HIS A 94 -10.38 -0.77 3.93
C HIS A 94 -9.51 -0.43 2.71
N ALA A 95 -8.20 -0.48 2.89
CA ALA A 95 -7.25 -0.15 1.84
C ALA A 95 -7.14 -1.24 0.75
N LEU A 96 -7.17 -2.52 1.12
CA LEU A 96 -7.06 -3.64 0.16
C LEU A 96 -8.39 -3.98 -0.53
N GLY A 97 -9.52 -3.53 0.01
CA GLY A 97 -10.84 -3.86 -0.48
C GLY A 97 -11.38 -5.20 0.05
N ASP A 98 -12.34 -5.78 -0.66
CA ASP A 98 -13.00 -7.03 -0.26
C ASP A 98 -12.17 -8.26 -0.65
N VAL A 99 -11.07 -8.47 0.08
CA VAL A 99 -10.18 -9.62 -0.08
C VAL A 99 -10.11 -10.43 1.21
N PRO A 100 -9.87 -11.75 1.15
CA PRO A 100 -9.61 -12.55 2.33
C PRO A 100 -8.42 -11.99 3.12
N LEU A 101 -8.65 -11.60 4.36
CA LEU A 101 -7.63 -11.00 5.23
C LEU A 101 -7.64 -11.68 6.58
N VAL A 102 -6.48 -12.18 6.99
CA VAL A 102 -6.24 -12.68 8.34
C VAL A 102 -5.09 -11.91 8.98
N GLY A 103 -5.08 -11.85 10.31
CA GLY A 103 -3.99 -11.19 11.02
C GLY A 103 -3.91 -11.66 12.47
N PHE A 104 -2.73 -11.50 13.04
CA PHE A 104 -2.48 -11.80 14.44
C PHE A 104 -1.37 -10.92 15.01
N PHE A 105 -1.26 -10.92 16.34
CA PHE A 105 -0.17 -10.26 17.03
C PHE A 105 0.98 -11.21 17.31
N ALA A 106 2.22 -10.75 17.13
CA ALA A 106 3.44 -11.47 17.42
C ALA A 106 4.37 -10.65 18.32
N GLY A 107 5.37 -11.28 18.91
CA GLY A 107 6.40 -10.59 19.72
C GLY A 107 7.43 -9.83 18.89
N GLY A 108 7.41 -9.97 17.59
CA GLY A 108 8.26 -9.35 16.58
C GLY A 108 7.98 -9.97 15.22
N GLU A 109 8.43 -9.32 14.17
CA GLU A 109 8.19 -9.71 12.78
C GLU A 109 9.51 -9.93 12.05
N ILE A 110 9.53 -10.86 11.11
CA ILE A 110 10.67 -11.07 10.21
C ILE A 110 10.23 -10.73 8.79
N ALA A 111 10.96 -9.82 8.17
CA ALA A 111 10.79 -9.50 6.77
C ALA A 111 12.17 -9.19 6.15
N HIS A 112 12.39 -9.60 4.90
CA HIS A 112 13.62 -9.32 4.16
C HIS A 112 14.91 -9.67 4.93
N GLN A 113 14.92 -10.76 5.70
CA GLN A 113 16.06 -11.23 6.52
C GLN A 113 16.36 -10.36 7.77
N HIS A 114 15.46 -9.47 8.13
CA HIS A 114 15.57 -8.65 9.34
C HIS A 114 14.49 -9.00 10.35
N LEU A 115 14.86 -8.92 11.62
CA LEU A 115 13.91 -8.98 12.73
C LEU A 115 13.51 -7.56 13.11
N TYR A 116 12.22 -7.32 13.09
CA TYR A 116 11.62 -6.04 13.45
C TYR A 116 10.86 -6.15 14.76
N GLY A 117 10.81 -5.05 15.49
CA GLY A 117 9.94 -4.88 16.64
C GLY A 117 9.16 -3.58 16.52
N TYR A 118 7.98 -3.53 17.10
CA TYR A 118 7.06 -2.38 17.01
C TYR A 118 6.64 -2.00 15.58
N THR A 119 6.59 -2.99 14.71
CA THR A 119 6.24 -2.85 13.30
C THR A 119 5.00 -3.69 12.96
N GLY A 120 4.63 -3.71 11.69
CA GLY A 120 3.69 -4.65 11.13
C GLY A 120 4.20 -5.11 9.77
N VAL A 121 3.96 -6.35 9.43
CA VAL A 121 4.29 -6.95 8.14
C VAL A 121 2.99 -7.33 7.44
N LEU A 122 2.78 -6.77 6.26
CA LEU A 122 1.67 -7.11 5.38
C LEU A 122 2.20 -7.95 4.22
N THR A 123 1.72 -9.17 4.12
CA THR A 123 2.01 -10.08 3.00
C THR A 123 0.75 -10.16 2.12
N VAL A 124 0.90 -9.87 0.85
CA VAL A 124 -0.19 -9.92 -0.13
C VAL A 124 0.06 -11.05 -1.11
N PHE A 125 -0.92 -11.90 -1.28
CA PHE A 125 -0.90 -13.01 -2.23
C PHE A 125 -1.66 -12.59 -3.49
N CYS A 126 -1.01 -12.73 -4.63
CA CYS A 126 -1.58 -12.35 -5.92
C CYS A 126 -1.85 -13.57 -6.76
N SER A 127 -2.91 -13.50 -7.56
CA SER A 127 -3.18 -14.44 -8.66
C SER A 127 -3.03 -13.69 -9.99
N ASN A 128 -2.61 -14.43 -10.99
CA ASN A 128 -2.60 -13.96 -12.38
C ASN A 128 -3.96 -14.21 -13.00
#